data_d57c0ed116c986e322605019a9d5f02f
#
_entry.id   d57c0ed116c986e322605019a9d5f02f
#
_cell.length_a   1.000
_cell.length_b   1.000
_cell.length_c   1.000
_cell.angle_alpha   90.00
_cell.angle_beta   90.00
_cell.angle_gamma   90.00
#
_symmetry.space_group_name_H-M   'P 1'
#
loop_
_entity.id
_entity.type
_entity.pdbx_description
1 polymer ?
#
loop_
_entity_poly.entity_id
_entity_poly.type
_entity_poly.pdbx_seq_one_letter_code
_entity_poly.pdbx_strand_id
1 'polypeptide(L)'
;MELIMNNTVKTTLLAFLLGFSAFASAGHHSGATHEGTQVKHVGFSQMGDPATVLEVKTEASAALRPGDVRVKVLASPINPSDLLQIAGNYGVDPVLPARPGSEGVGRVTEVSADVQALKVGQQVLLASGSAWAEELVAPAAGFLPLP
;
A
#
# COMPACT_ATOMS: atom_id res chain seq x y z
N MET A 1 -67.28 10.33 3.97
CA MET A 1 -67.88 9.08 4.49
C MET A 1 -66.68 8.27 4.93
N GLU A 2 -66.16 8.59 6.11
CA GLU A 2 -66.41 7.84 7.35
C GLU A 2 -66.25 6.34 7.16
N LEU A 3 -65.45 5.62 7.90
CA LEU A 3 -65.38 5.39 9.35
C LEU A 3 -64.16 4.54 9.66
N ILE A 4 -63.29 4.92 10.57
CA ILE A 4 -63.20 4.52 12.00
C ILE A 4 -62.60 3.13 12.25
N MET A 5 -61.41 3.18 12.83
CA MET A 5 -60.95 2.65 14.15
C MET A 5 -61.28 1.22 14.54
N ASN A 6 -60.33 0.46 14.99
CA ASN A 6 -60.03 0.09 16.38
C ASN A 6 -58.94 -0.98 16.42
N ASN A 7 -57.89 -0.79 17.10
CA ASN A 7 -57.60 -0.91 18.54
C ASN A 7 -57.37 -2.35 19.02
N THR A 8 -56.16 -2.56 19.47
CA THR A 8 -55.70 -3.32 20.63
C THR A 8 -55.98 -4.82 20.73
N VAL A 9 -54.92 -5.60 20.84
CA VAL A 9 -54.72 -6.55 21.95
C VAL A 9 -53.22 -6.84 22.17
N LYS A 10 -52.77 -6.56 23.36
CA LYS A 10 -51.55 -7.05 23.97
C LYS A 10 -51.66 -8.56 24.18
N THR A 11 -50.60 -9.31 23.92
CA THR A 11 -50.34 -10.55 24.62
C THR A 11 -48.84 -10.76 24.75
N THR A 12 -48.40 -10.63 25.96
CA THR A 12 -47.11 -11.03 26.51
C THR A 12 -46.96 -12.54 26.39
N LEU A 13 -45.91 -13.03 25.77
CA LEU A 13 -45.47 -14.40 26.01
C LEU A 13 -43.95 -14.40 26.23
N LEU A 14 -43.63 -14.63 27.48
CA LEU A 14 -42.29 -14.88 28.02
C LEU A 14 -41.91 -16.32 27.62
N ALA A 15 -40.88 -16.51 26.85
CA ALA A 15 -40.27 -17.81 26.66
C ALA A 15 -38.76 -17.70 26.85
N PHE A 16 -38.32 -18.18 27.98
CA PHE A 16 -36.97 -18.56 28.32
C PHE A 16 -36.50 -19.63 27.34
N LEU A 17 -35.39 -19.41 26.67
CA LEU A 17 -34.60 -20.49 26.08
C LEU A 17 -33.13 -20.19 26.18
N LEU A 18 -32.49 -21.06 26.88
CA LEU A 18 -31.09 -21.21 27.25
C LEU A 18 -30.10 -21.03 26.10
N GLY A 19 -28.99 -20.48 26.50
CA GLY A 19 -27.81 -20.18 25.70
C GLY A 19 -27.22 -21.37 24.96
N PHE A 20 -26.65 -20.99 23.82
CA PHE A 20 -25.50 -21.63 23.27
C PHE A 20 -24.59 -20.51 22.76
N SER A 21 -23.66 -20.11 23.64
CA SER A 21 -22.57 -19.24 23.26
C SER A 21 -21.61 -20.06 22.39
N ALA A 22 -21.77 -20.03 21.10
CA ALA A 22 -20.72 -20.38 20.17
C ALA A 22 -19.71 -19.23 20.18
N PHE A 23 -18.65 -19.37 20.92
CA PHE A 23 -17.43 -18.58 20.76
C PHE A 23 -16.84 -18.91 19.38
N ALA A 24 -17.29 -18.21 18.34
CA ALA A 24 -16.53 -18.09 17.11
C ALA A 24 -15.36 -17.15 17.43
N SER A 25 -14.20 -17.73 17.71
CA SER A 25 -12.94 -17.03 17.71
C SER A 25 -12.66 -16.61 16.26
N ALA A 26 -13.24 -15.48 15.87
CA ALA A 26 -12.80 -14.76 14.68
C ALA A 26 -11.43 -14.22 15.01
N GLY A 27 -10.40 -14.87 14.46
CA GLY A 27 -9.05 -14.34 14.44
C GLY A 27 -9.10 -12.94 13.81
N HIS A 28 -9.05 -11.92 14.64
CA HIS A 28 -8.80 -10.57 14.24
C HIS A 28 -7.38 -10.56 13.66
N HIS A 29 -7.27 -10.72 12.34
CA HIS A 29 -6.13 -10.18 11.63
C HIS A 29 -6.27 -8.66 11.76
N SER A 30 -5.57 -8.11 12.72
CA SER A 30 -5.36 -6.67 12.83
C SER A 30 -4.53 -6.25 11.62
N GLY A 31 -5.18 -6.01 10.50
CA GLY A 31 -4.61 -5.22 9.43
C GLY A 31 -4.38 -3.84 10.01
N ALA A 32 -3.13 -3.52 10.31
CA ALA A 32 -2.75 -2.16 10.69
C ALA A 32 -3.21 -1.27 9.53
N THR A 33 -4.23 -0.46 9.77
CA THR A 33 -4.67 0.55 8.82
C THR A 33 -3.56 1.59 8.71
N HIS A 34 -2.82 1.60 7.62
CA HIS A 34 -1.84 2.64 7.29
C HIS A 34 -2.54 3.94 6.85
N GLU A 35 -3.85 4.03 7.02
CA GLU A 35 -4.60 5.25 6.73
C GLU A 35 -4.03 6.43 7.53
N GLY A 36 -3.54 7.43 6.80
CA GLY A 36 -2.98 8.65 7.38
C GLY A 36 -1.46 8.68 7.55
N THR A 37 -0.74 7.57 7.35
CA THR A 37 0.74 7.60 7.34
C THR A 37 1.21 8.38 6.12
N GLN A 38 2.03 9.41 6.35
CA GLN A 38 2.66 10.19 5.28
C GLN A 38 4.03 9.63 4.96
N VAL A 39 4.32 9.45 3.68
CA VAL A 39 5.60 8.94 3.17
C VAL A 39 6.19 9.93 2.18
N LYS A 40 7.52 10.05 2.18
CA LYS A 40 8.24 10.92 1.27
C LYS A 40 8.84 10.14 0.12
N HIS A 41 8.90 10.80 -1.02
CA HIS A 41 9.62 10.31 -2.19
C HIS A 41 10.23 11.48 -2.97
N VAL A 42 11.22 11.19 -3.78
CA VAL A 42 11.71 12.11 -4.79
C VAL A 42 10.88 11.94 -6.05
N GLY A 43 10.50 13.03 -6.68
CA GLY A 43 9.74 13.02 -7.93
C GLY A 43 10.09 14.18 -8.82
N PHE A 44 9.70 14.08 -10.11
CA PHE A 44 9.83 15.17 -11.07
C PHE A 44 8.65 15.18 -12.04
N SER A 45 8.28 16.37 -12.50
CA SER A 45 7.11 16.58 -13.37
C SER A 45 7.48 17.05 -14.77
N GLN A 46 8.76 17.29 -15.02
CA GLN A 46 9.34 17.62 -16.31
C GLN A 46 10.77 17.10 -16.37
N MET A 47 11.23 16.73 -17.56
CA MET A 47 12.62 16.39 -17.78
C MET A 47 13.50 17.62 -17.75
N GLY A 48 14.76 17.48 -17.35
CA GLY A 48 15.72 18.58 -17.27
C GLY A 48 16.89 18.29 -16.35
N ASP A 49 17.62 19.34 -15.97
CA ASP A 49 18.72 19.21 -15.02
C ASP A 49 18.22 18.64 -13.70
N PRO A 50 18.72 17.47 -13.25
CA PRO A 50 18.30 16.85 -11.99
C PRO A 50 18.37 17.80 -10.78
N ALA A 51 19.36 18.71 -10.75
CA ALA A 51 19.49 19.67 -9.65
C ALA A 51 18.35 20.69 -9.58
N THR A 52 17.60 20.85 -10.66
CA THR A 52 16.51 21.85 -10.76
C THR A 52 15.11 21.25 -10.82
N VAL A 53 14.96 20.01 -11.35
CA VAL A 53 13.64 19.41 -11.58
C VAL A 53 13.22 18.41 -10.50
N LEU A 54 14.17 17.92 -9.66
CA LEU A 54 13.86 17.00 -8.59
C LEU A 54 13.25 17.72 -7.38
N GLU A 55 12.19 17.14 -6.85
CA GLU A 55 11.47 17.64 -5.67
C GLU A 55 11.23 16.52 -4.68
N VAL A 56 11.30 16.83 -3.39
CA VAL A 56 10.80 15.94 -2.33
C VAL A 56 9.30 16.17 -2.19
N LYS A 57 8.53 15.11 -2.39
CA LYS A 57 7.07 15.12 -2.26
C LYS A 57 6.65 14.25 -1.07
N THR A 58 5.53 14.62 -0.47
CA THR A 58 4.90 13.86 0.61
C THR A 58 3.51 13.44 0.15
N GLU A 59 3.15 12.19 0.36
CA GLU A 59 1.84 11.66 0.01
C GLU A 59 1.36 10.66 1.08
N ALA A 60 0.07 10.36 1.07
CA ALA A 60 -0.46 9.29 1.91
C ALA A 60 0.08 7.93 1.44
N SER A 61 0.47 7.08 2.39
CA SER A 61 0.83 5.69 2.09
C SER A 61 -0.30 4.98 1.36
N ALA A 62 0.01 4.32 0.26
CA ALA A 62 -0.99 3.66 -0.57
C ALA A 62 -1.58 2.42 0.13
N ALA A 63 -2.88 2.18 -0.02
CA ALA A 63 -3.49 0.94 0.44
C ALA A 63 -3.00 -0.26 -0.39
N LEU A 64 -2.82 -1.42 0.25
CA LEU A 64 -2.52 -2.65 -0.46
C LEU A 64 -3.73 -3.12 -1.25
N ARG A 65 -3.50 -3.50 -2.50
CA ARG A 65 -4.45 -4.24 -3.34
C ARG A 65 -4.10 -5.74 -3.29
N PRO A 66 -4.98 -6.62 -3.73
CA PRO A 66 -4.63 -8.03 -3.91
C PRO A 66 -3.36 -8.18 -4.77
N GLY A 67 -2.41 -9.00 -4.32
CA GLY A 67 -1.11 -9.20 -4.96
C GLY A 67 -0.02 -8.21 -4.55
N ASP A 68 -0.34 -7.16 -3.81
CA ASP A 68 0.62 -6.12 -3.43
C ASP A 68 1.40 -6.46 -2.16
N VAL A 69 2.58 -5.89 -2.10
CA VAL A 69 3.49 -5.92 -0.95
C VAL A 69 3.93 -4.50 -0.65
N ARG A 70 3.98 -4.16 0.63
CA ARG A 70 4.54 -2.90 1.14
C ARG A 70 5.97 -3.15 1.59
N VAL A 71 6.87 -2.30 1.13
CA VAL A 71 8.30 -2.40 1.44
C VAL A 71 8.81 -1.05 1.91
N LYS A 72 9.40 -1.03 3.11
CA LYS A 72 10.21 0.11 3.57
C LYS A 72 11.55 0.08 2.85
N VAL A 73 11.89 1.13 2.13
CA VAL A 73 13.18 1.26 1.46
C VAL A 73 14.27 1.48 2.50
N LEU A 74 15.35 0.72 2.41
CA LEU A 74 16.51 0.81 3.30
C LEU A 74 17.66 1.58 2.66
N ALA A 75 17.88 1.35 1.36
CA ALA A 75 18.89 2.04 0.58
C ALA A 75 18.54 1.96 -0.91
N SER A 76 18.89 3.00 -1.63
CA SER A 76 18.84 3.06 -3.09
C SER A 76 20.06 3.85 -3.59
N PRO A 77 20.79 3.36 -4.59
CA PRO A 77 21.90 4.11 -5.17
C PRO A 77 21.37 5.27 -6.03
N ILE A 78 22.25 6.18 -6.33
CA ILE A 78 22.08 7.19 -7.39
C ILE A 78 22.93 6.75 -8.56
N ASN A 79 22.34 6.12 -9.56
CA ASN A 79 23.07 5.67 -10.75
C ASN A 79 23.16 6.79 -11.79
N PRO A 80 24.23 6.84 -12.59
CA PRO A 80 24.31 7.77 -13.72
C PRO A 80 23.12 7.63 -14.68
N SER A 81 22.57 6.41 -14.86
CA SER A 81 21.38 6.15 -15.66
C SER A 81 20.13 6.84 -15.12
N ASP A 82 19.96 6.92 -13.79
CA ASP A 82 18.83 7.63 -13.18
C ASP A 82 18.89 9.13 -13.53
N LEU A 83 20.10 9.73 -13.46
CA LEU A 83 20.30 11.14 -13.77
C LEU A 83 20.10 11.41 -15.29
N LEU A 84 20.54 10.51 -16.14
CA LEU A 84 20.32 10.61 -17.60
C LEU A 84 18.83 10.48 -17.94
N GLN A 85 18.08 9.61 -17.25
CA GLN A 85 16.66 9.48 -17.46
C GLN A 85 15.89 10.74 -17.03
N ILE A 86 16.25 11.33 -15.90
CA ILE A 86 15.67 12.60 -15.42
C ILE A 86 15.96 13.73 -16.43
N ALA A 87 17.16 13.73 -17.00
CA ALA A 87 17.57 14.72 -17.99
C ALA A 87 16.94 14.51 -19.40
N GLY A 88 16.23 13.39 -19.63
CA GLY A 88 15.70 13.05 -20.96
C GLY A 88 16.73 12.52 -21.94
N ASN A 89 17.85 11.97 -21.46
CA ASN A 89 18.99 11.51 -22.26
C ASN A 89 19.25 9.99 -22.18
N TYR A 90 18.24 9.20 -21.73
CA TYR A 90 18.41 7.76 -21.49
C TYR A 90 17.63 6.86 -22.48
N GLY A 91 17.29 7.34 -23.63
CA GLY A 91 16.71 6.51 -24.70
C GLY A 91 15.22 6.20 -24.56
N VAL A 92 14.65 6.12 -23.35
CA VAL A 92 13.22 5.95 -23.12
C VAL A 92 12.78 7.02 -22.11
N ASP A 93 11.87 7.87 -22.56
CA ASP A 93 11.32 8.92 -21.70
C ASP A 93 10.38 8.32 -20.63
N PRO A 94 10.50 8.74 -19.38
CA PRO A 94 9.58 8.33 -18.33
C PRO A 94 8.19 8.94 -18.55
N VAL A 95 7.17 8.22 -18.09
CA VAL A 95 5.81 8.79 -18.00
C VAL A 95 5.78 9.77 -16.82
N LEU A 96 5.51 11.04 -17.13
CA LEU A 96 5.48 12.11 -16.13
C LEU A 96 4.08 12.29 -15.53
N PRO A 97 3.96 12.64 -14.22
CA PRO A 97 5.05 12.79 -13.26
C PRO A 97 5.70 11.44 -12.90
N ALA A 98 7.02 11.44 -12.70
CA ALA A 98 7.79 10.21 -12.46
C ALA A 98 8.53 10.25 -11.13
N ARG A 99 8.90 9.03 -10.65
CA ARG A 99 9.77 8.81 -9.50
C ARG A 99 11.02 8.10 -9.98
N PRO A 100 12.21 8.65 -9.69
CA PRO A 100 13.46 8.02 -10.07
C PRO A 100 13.87 6.89 -9.11
N GLY A 101 14.99 6.26 -9.41
CA GLY A 101 15.60 5.18 -8.67
C GLY A 101 15.29 3.83 -9.31
N SER A 102 16.23 3.34 -10.14
CA SER A 102 16.07 2.10 -10.90
C SER A 102 16.15 0.85 -10.04
N GLU A 103 16.82 0.93 -8.89
CA GLU A 103 17.05 -0.19 -7.98
C GLU A 103 17.20 0.25 -6.52
N GLY A 104 17.15 -0.73 -5.61
CA GLY A 104 17.36 -0.50 -4.18
C GLY A 104 17.16 -1.77 -3.39
N VAL A 105 17.31 -1.67 -2.08
CA VAL A 105 17.00 -2.73 -1.14
C VAL A 105 16.00 -2.23 -0.12
N GLY A 106 15.12 -3.13 0.31
CA GLY A 106 14.07 -2.80 1.28
C GLY A 106 13.75 -3.96 2.20
N ARG A 107 12.85 -3.70 3.14
CA ARG A 107 12.29 -4.70 4.05
C ARG A 107 10.78 -4.73 3.90
N VAL A 108 10.25 -5.91 3.69
CA VAL A 108 8.80 -6.14 3.64
C VAL A 108 8.19 -5.78 4.99
N THR A 109 7.20 -4.89 4.98
CA THR A 109 6.46 -4.44 6.18
C THR A 109 5.03 -4.95 6.19
N GLU A 110 4.45 -5.22 5.00
CA GLU A 110 3.11 -5.74 4.88
C GLU A 110 2.96 -6.53 3.58
N VAL A 111 2.14 -7.56 3.59
CA VAL A 111 1.78 -8.35 2.40
C VAL A 111 0.26 -8.49 2.34
N SER A 112 -0.33 -8.44 1.14
CA SER A 112 -1.74 -8.76 0.97
C SER A 112 -1.98 -10.26 1.21
N ALA A 113 -3.21 -10.62 1.60
CA ALA A 113 -3.54 -11.96 2.07
C ALA A 113 -3.29 -13.09 1.06
N ASP A 114 -3.27 -12.77 -0.22
CA ASP A 114 -3.05 -13.68 -1.34
C ASP A 114 -1.58 -13.84 -1.74
N VAL A 115 -0.67 -13.02 -1.18
CA VAL A 115 0.78 -13.13 -1.42
C VAL A 115 1.39 -14.19 -0.51
N GLN A 116 2.04 -15.21 -1.12
CA GLN A 116 2.72 -16.27 -0.40
C GLN A 116 4.24 -16.31 -0.63
N ALA A 117 4.71 -15.63 -1.67
CA ALA A 117 6.12 -15.64 -2.07
C ALA A 117 7.02 -14.81 -1.17
N LEU A 118 6.47 -13.85 -0.44
CA LEU A 118 7.20 -12.92 0.43
C LEU A 118 6.58 -12.89 1.82
N LYS A 119 7.40 -12.56 2.82
CA LYS A 119 6.99 -12.51 4.23
C LYS A 119 7.42 -11.20 4.87
N VAL A 120 6.61 -10.71 5.81
CA VAL A 120 6.94 -9.55 6.64
C VAL A 120 8.30 -9.76 7.34
N GLY A 121 9.16 -8.74 7.31
CA GLY A 121 10.51 -8.77 7.84
C GLY A 121 11.58 -9.20 6.84
N GLN A 122 11.21 -9.82 5.72
CA GLN A 122 12.16 -10.27 4.69
C GLN A 122 12.81 -9.08 3.99
N GLN A 123 14.11 -9.21 3.69
CA GLN A 123 14.80 -8.24 2.84
C GLN A 123 14.59 -8.59 1.37
N VAL A 124 14.45 -7.57 0.56
CA VAL A 124 14.19 -7.70 -0.88
C VAL A 124 14.99 -6.69 -1.68
N LEU A 125 15.37 -7.10 -2.90
CA LEU A 125 15.81 -6.19 -3.94
C LEU A 125 14.59 -5.55 -4.60
N LEU A 126 14.64 -4.25 -4.83
CA LEU A 126 13.60 -3.46 -5.48
C LEU A 126 13.86 -3.48 -6.99
N ALA A 127 13.10 -4.29 -7.72
CA ALA A 127 13.23 -4.42 -9.17
C ALA A 127 12.13 -3.67 -9.93
N SER A 128 11.18 -3.06 -9.22
CA SER A 128 10.06 -2.31 -9.80
C SER A 128 10.39 -0.86 -10.17
N GLY A 129 11.60 -0.38 -9.82
CA GLY A 129 11.97 1.03 -9.95
C GLY A 129 11.33 1.92 -8.88
N SER A 130 11.43 3.24 -9.06
CA SER A 130 10.88 4.25 -8.14
C SER A 130 11.46 4.20 -6.71
N ALA A 131 12.69 3.71 -6.57
CA ALA A 131 13.29 3.37 -5.29
C ALA A 131 13.76 4.59 -4.46
N TRP A 132 13.68 5.83 -5.01
CA TRP A 132 14.00 7.04 -4.23
C TRP A 132 12.77 7.48 -3.42
N ALA A 133 12.35 6.61 -2.53
CA ALA A 133 11.20 6.77 -1.65
C ALA A 133 11.45 6.14 -0.28
N GLU A 134 10.68 6.53 0.73
CA GLU A 134 10.72 5.88 2.05
C GLU A 134 10.00 4.53 2.02
N GLU A 135 9.00 4.39 1.13
CA GLU A 135 8.14 3.23 1.02
C GLU A 135 7.74 2.98 -0.43
N LEU A 136 7.59 1.72 -0.78
CA LEU A 136 6.99 1.27 -2.04
C LEU A 136 5.84 0.31 -1.75
N VAL A 137 4.75 0.48 -2.49
CA VAL A 137 3.65 -0.49 -2.58
C VAL A 137 3.54 -0.90 -4.04
N ALA A 138 3.76 -2.18 -4.33
CA ALA A 138 3.74 -2.71 -5.68
C ALA A 138 3.41 -4.21 -5.66
N PRO A 139 3.06 -4.81 -6.82
CA PRO A 139 2.90 -6.26 -6.94
C PRO A 139 4.13 -7.02 -6.45
N ALA A 140 3.91 -8.16 -5.80
CA ALA A 140 4.99 -8.99 -5.22
C ALA A 140 6.11 -9.34 -6.22
N ALA A 141 5.78 -9.47 -7.51
CA ALA A 141 6.74 -9.74 -8.59
C ALA A 141 7.78 -8.61 -8.80
N GLY A 142 7.51 -7.41 -8.28
CA GLY A 142 8.45 -6.28 -8.31
C GLY A 142 9.56 -6.36 -7.25
N PHE A 143 9.54 -7.38 -6.39
CA PHE A 143 10.47 -7.55 -5.29
C PHE A 143 11.12 -8.92 -5.31
N LEU A 144 12.44 -8.98 -5.31
CA LEU A 144 13.19 -10.23 -5.31
C LEU A 144 13.72 -10.50 -3.90
N PRO A 145 13.41 -11.69 -3.31
CA PRO A 145 13.88 -12.02 -1.96
C PRO A 145 15.40 -12.10 -1.93
N LEU A 146 16.00 -11.50 -0.91
CA LEU A 146 17.41 -11.65 -0.59
C LEU A 146 17.59 -12.81 0.41
N PRO A 147 18.72 -13.53 0.35
CA PRO A 147 19.03 -14.64 1.23
C PRO A 147 19.17 -14.21 2.71
#